data_51227850c5c010ed74e5604a1d2adfe7
#
_entry.id   51227850c5c010ed74e5604a1d2adfe7
#
_cell.length_a   1.000
_cell.length_b   1.000
_cell.length_c   1.000
_cell.angle_alpha   90.00
_cell.angle_beta   90.00
_cell.angle_gamma   90.00
#
_symmetry.space_group_name_H-M   'P 1'
#
loop_
_entity.id
_entity.type
_entity.pdbx_description
1 polymer ?
#
loop_
_entity_poly.entity_id
_entity_poly.type
_entity_poly.pdbx_seq_one_letter_code
_entity_poly.pdbx_strand_id
1 'polypeptide(L)'
;SEMCIRDRYEYAPDKTGMDELIRTGQTKRTLFTLAGKSYTGNDFIRFAAAYPAGVRRQLDAFVMKTVLDYENVCLERKYPELRYQVEEYRNRLLLDKITGQEIQKRIGSDEAGLQTYFEKHRSDYQWRKQRYKGIVLHGVSKRIVKQARKFLKSLPEEEWKDAIRLTFNAGAQPQIQAEQGTFASGDNVYVDDLVFKGKDAAPMVSFPFTAVLGKKVKAPDDYREVKDRVVTDYRNCLEKQWITRLRTSAKVEINQEVLKTVNNH
;
A
#
# COMPACT_ATOMS: atom_id res chain seq x y z
N SER A 1 -3.18 47.09 14.41
CA SER A 1 -2.15 47.28 15.42
C SER A 1 -0.87 46.64 14.92
N GLU A 2 0.07 47.54 14.68
CA GLU A 2 1.36 47.24 14.08
C GLU A 2 2.20 46.30 14.94
N MET A 3 2.75 45.29 14.28
CA MET A 3 3.59 44.28 14.84
C MET A 3 5.00 44.85 14.98
N CYS A 4 5.34 45.41 16.14
CA CYS A 4 6.71 45.81 16.45
C CYS A 4 7.57 44.59 16.80
N ILE A 5 7.93 43.82 15.79
CA ILE A 5 8.94 42.74 15.93
C ILE A 5 10.37 43.33 15.96
N ARG A 6 10.53 44.62 15.59
CA ARG A 6 11.85 45.20 15.30
C ARG A 6 12.64 45.67 16.50
N ASP A 7 12.04 45.92 17.67
CA ASP A 7 12.69 46.71 18.69
C ASP A 7 13.12 46.01 19.98
N ARG A 8 13.06 44.66 20.05
CA ARG A 8 13.53 43.93 21.23
C ARG A 8 14.29 42.63 20.92
N TYR A 9 15.16 42.66 19.92
CA TYR A 9 16.20 41.67 19.79
C TYR A 9 17.38 42.08 20.69
N GLU A 10 17.34 41.70 21.96
CA GLU A 10 18.58 41.53 22.69
C GLU A 10 19.22 40.24 22.20
N TYR A 11 20.31 40.40 21.50
CA TYR A 11 21.16 39.45 20.83
C TYR A 11 21.58 38.31 21.78
N ALA A 12 21.15 37.07 21.49
CA ALA A 12 21.72 35.88 22.10
C ALA A 12 23.00 35.51 21.35
N PRO A 13 24.16 35.45 22.03
CA PRO A 13 25.42 35.14 21.40
C PRO A 13 25.56 33.66 21.03
N ASP A 14 26.60 33.33 20.29
CA ASP A 14 27.01 32.02 19.77
C ASP A 14 26.82 30.81 20.73
N LYS A 15 27.16 29.58 20.26
CA LYS A 15 27.09 28.31 21.03
C LYS A 15 27.43 28.43 22.50
N THR A 16 28.42 29.23 22.83
CA THR A 16 28.81 29.64 24.21
C THR A 16 27.68 30.29 24.98
N GLY A 17 26.79 31.02 24.32
CA GLY A 17 25.66 31.69 24.93
C GLY A 17 24.53 30.77 25.37
N MET A 18 24.30 29.63 24.68
CA MET A 18 23.25 28.67 25.07
C MET A 18 23.64 27.92 26.33
N ASP A 19 24.92 27.42 26.39
CA ASP A 19 25.45 26.74 27.55
C ASP A 19 25.53 27.68 28.74
N GLU A 20 25.82 28.97 28.50
CA GLU A 20 25.86 30.01 29.53
C GLU A 20 24.46 30.38 30.03
N LEU A 21 23.45 30.48 29.15
CA LEU A 21 22.05 30.66 29.53
C LEU A 21 21.52 29.49 30.38
N ILE A 22 21.89 28.26 30.06
CA ILE A 22 21.54 27.08 30.84
C ILE A 22 22.26 27.11 32.19
N ARG A 23 23.58 27.35 32.20
CA ARG A 23 24.43 27.37 33.40
C ARG A 23 24.06 28.49 34.37
N THR A 24 23.67 29.68 33.86
CA THR A 24 23.27 30.83 34.68
C THR A 24 21.81 30.82 35.13
N GLY A 25 21.03 29.80 34.74
CA GLY A 25 19.62 29.73 35.09
C GLY A 25 18.72 30.80 34.43
N GLN A 26 19.24 31.55 33.44
CA GLN A 26 18.51 32.62 32.74
C GLN A 26 17.54 32.11 31.69
N THR A 27 17.33 30.80 31.61
CA THR A 27 16.38 30.15 30.66
C THR A 27 14.95 30.58 30.85
N LYS A 28 14.58 31.16 31.98
CA LYS A 28 13.26 31.73 32.28
C LYS A 28 13.08 33.15 31.72
N ARG A 29 14.12 33.80 31.22
CA ARG A 29 14.02 35.15 30.64
C ARG A 29 13.20 35.08 29.35
N THR A 30 12.35 36.09 29.14
CA THR A 30 11.60 36.28 27.91
C THR A 30 12.55 36.65 26.77
N LEU A 31 12.59 35.91 25.72
CA LEU A 31 13.37 36.18 24.50
C LEU A 31 12.63 37.18 23.61
N PHE A 32 11.32 36.98 23.45
CA PHE A 32 10.44 37.89 22.71
C PHE A 32 8.98 37.70 23.13
N THR A 33 8.16 38.65 22.74
CA THR A 33 6.72 38.63 23.00
C THR A 33 5.96 38.78 21.67
N LEU A 34 4.98 37.93 21.43
CA LEU A 34 4.13 37.95 20.26
C LEU A 34 2.66 37.94 20.71
N ALA A 35 1.89 38.96 20.32
CA ALA A 35 0.46 39.11 20.66
C ALA A 35 0.17 38.93 22.18
N GLY A 36 1.01 39.52 23.03
CA GLY A 36 0.87 39.44 24.49
C GLY A 36 1.38 38.16 25.16
N LYS A 37 1.80 37.14 24.38
CA LYS A 37 2.38 35.93 24.91
C LYS A 37 3.89 36.01 24.88
N SER A 38 4.53 35.75 26.05
CA SER A 38 5.99 35.74 26.18
C SER A 38 6.55 34.36 25.85
N TYR A 39 7.64 34.35 25.10
CA TYR A 39 8.41 33.15 24.74
C TYR A 39 9.77 33.23 25.42
N THR A 40 10.10 32.18 26.15
CA THR A 40 11.25 32.14 27.05
C THR A 40 12.42 31.35 26.47
N GLY A 41 13.60 31.46 27.14
CA GLY A 41 14.71 30.59 26.80
C GLY A 41 14.40 29.09 26.90
N ASN A 42 13.53 28.68 27.84
CA ASN A 42 13.10 27.28 27.94
C ASN A 42 12.29 26.82 26.71
N ASP A 43 11.46 27.71 26.16
CA ASP A 43 10.68 27.40 24.93
C ASP A 43 11.61 27.24 23.75
N PHE A 44 12.63 28.12 23.66
CA PHE A 44 13.66 28.03 22.63
C PHE A 44 14.48 26.74 22.73
N ILE A 45 14.95 26.36 23.94
CA ILE A 45 15.74 25.14 24.15
C ILE A 45 14.95 23.90 23.72
N ARG A 46 13.66 23.81 24.05
CA ARG A 46 12.77 22.71 23.59
C ARG A 46 12.65 22.63 22.08
N PHE A 47 12.56 23.79 21.42
CA PHE A 47 12.55 23.85 19.96
C PHE A 47 13.91 23.43 19.37
N ALA A 48 15.01 23.97 19.91
CA ALA A 48 16.36 23.75 19.43
C ALA A 48 16.80 22.27 19.53
N ALA A 49 16.31 21.55 20.54
CA ALA A 49 16.57 20.11 20.70
C ALA A 49 16.07 19.26 19.53
N ALA A 50 15.01 19.69 18.85
CA ALA A 50 14.45 19.02 17.69
C ALA A 50 14.94 19.58 16.34
N TYR A 51 15.74 20.66 16.36
CA TYR A 51 16.18 21.35 15.16
C TYR A 51 17.71 21.51 15.14
N PRO A 52 18.48 20.56 14.63
CA PRO A 52 19.94 20.58 14.65
C PRO A 52 20.49 21.63 13.67
N ALA A 53 20.87 22.81 14.19
CA ALA A 53 21.49 23.90 13.46
C ALA A 53 22.33 24.78 14.40
N GLY A 54 23.07 25.75 13.86
CA GLY A 54 23.71 26.77 14.70
C GLY A 54 22.71 27.65 15.43
N VAL A 55 23.03 28.14 16.62
CA VAL A 55 22.11 28.86 17.54
C VAL A 55 21.38 30.01 16.86
N ARG A 56 22.07 30.80 16.04
CA ARG A 56 21.42 31.91 15.31
C ARG A 56 20.32 31.43 14.37
N ARG A 57 20.60 30.36 13.58
CA ARG A 57 19.59 29.75 12.68
C ARG A 57 18.44 29.10 13.45
N GLN A 58 18.75 28.50 14.60
CA GLN A 58 17.73 27.94 15.47
C GLN A 58 16.81 29.02 16.01
N LEU A 59 17.35 30.19 16.43
CA LEU A 59 16.56 31.30 16.93
C LEU A 59 15.68 31.89 15.82
N ASP A 60 16.23 32.14 14.65
CA ASP A 60 15.46 32.64 13.49
C ASP A 60 14.33 31.68 13.12
N ALA A 61 14.61 30.37 13.10
CA ALA A 61 13.62 29.33 12.82
C ALA A 61 12.53 29.26 13.93
N PHE A 62 12.93 29.44 15.20
CA PHE A 62 11.99 29.45 16.32
C PHE A 62 11.05 30.64 16.26
N VAL A 63 11.57 31.84 15.98
CA VAL A 63 10.75 33.05 15.80
C VAL A 63 9.81 32.86 14.59
N MET A 64 10.35 32.43 13.45
CA MET A 64 9.54 32.18 12.25
C MET A 64 8.40 31.19 12.51
N LYS A 65 8.74 30.06 13.13
CA LYS A 65 7.72 29.05 13.50
C LYS A 65 6.65 29.64 14.41
N THR A 66 7.06 30.41 15.42
CA THR A 66 6.12 31.02 16.38
C THR A 66 5.18 32.00 15.71
N VAL A 67 5.70 32.83 14.79
CA VAL A 67 4.89 33.76 14.00
C VAL A 67 3.91 33.02 13.10
N LEU A 68 4.36 31.99 12.40
CA LEU A 68 3.50 31.18 11.52
C LEU A 68 2.41 30.45 12.31
N ASP A 69 2.74 29.87 13.46
CA ASP A 69 1.77 29.21 14.34
C ASP A 69 0.69 30.22 14.83
N TYR A 70 1.11 31.42 15.18
CA TYR A 70 0.17 32.48 15.56
C TYR A 70 -0.73 32.92 14.41
N GLU A 71 -0.17 33.16 13.23
CA GLU A 71 -0.95 33.53 12.04
C GLU A 71 -1.93 32.43 11.64
N ASN A 72 -1.54 31.15 11.73
CA ASN A 72 -2.43 30.02 11.47
C ASN A 72 -3.68 30.07 12.38
N VAL A 73 -3.48 30.33 13.69
CA VAL A 73 -4.59 30.48 14.63
C VAL A 73 -5.45 31.72 14.30
N CYS A 74 -4.83 32.82 13.83
CA CYS A 74 -5.53 33.99 13.41
C CYS A 74 -6.34 33.79 12.12
N LEU A 75 -5.80 33.01 11.16
CA LEU A 75 -6.50 32.64 9.92
C LEU A 75 -7.77 31.84 10.22
N GLU A 76 -7.69 30.85 11.11
CA GLU A 76 -8.89 30.08 11.52
C GLU A 76 -9.96 30.93 12.19
N ARG A 77 -9.55 32.01 12.87
CA ARG A 77 -10.49 32.99 13.46
C ARG A 77 -11.09 33.95 12.44
N LYS A 78 -10.26 34.39 11.47
CA LYS A 78 -10.67 35.35 10.40
C LYS A 78 -11.56 34.65 9.36
N TYR A 79 -11.33 33.35 9.12
CA TYR A 79 -11.99 32.55 8.08
C TYR A 79 -12.54 31.26 8.68
N PRO A 80 -13.75 31.28 9.28
CA PRO A 80 -14.36 30.11 9.90
C PRO A 80 -14.51 28.91 8.94
N GLU A 81 -14.77 29.21 7.65
CA GLU A 81 -14.84 28.18 6.61
C GLU A 81 -13.52 27.40 6.44
N LEU A 82 -12.39 28.07 6.61
CA LEU A 82 -11.07 27.42 6.55
C LEU A 82 -10.89 26.42 7.71
N ARG A 83 -11.38 26.77 8.89
CA ARG A 83 -11.37 25.90 10.06
C ARG A 83 -12.13 24.60 9.78
N TYR A 84 -13.35 24.69 9.22
CA TYR A 84 -14.13 23.50 8.86
C TYR A 84 -13.42 22.63 7.84
N GLN A 85 -12.82 23.23 6.82
CA GLN A 85 -12.06 22.48 5.80
C GLN A 85 -10.84 21.77 6.40
N VAL A 86 -10.10 22.42 7.29
CA VAL A 86 -8.94 21.84 7.97
C VAL A 86 -9.37 20.68 8.90
N GLU A 87 -10.45 20.86 9.67
CA GLU A 87 -11.01 19.82 10.53
C GLU A 87 -11.52 18.63 9.71
N GLU A 88 -12.22 18.86 8.62
CA GLU A 88 -12.69 17.79 7.72
C GLU A 88 -11.52 17.01 7.11
N TYR A 89 -10.50 17.71 6.60
CA TYR A 89 -9.31 17.09 6.04
C TYR A 89 -8.56 16.26 7.10
N ARG A 90 -8.37 16.81 8.29
CA ARG A 90 -7.75 16.11 9.41
C ARG A 90 -8.54 14.86 9.80
N ASN A 91 -9.86 14.96 9.91
CA ASN A 91 -10.73 13.84 10.26
C ASN A 91 -10.69 12.76 9.19
N ARG A 92 -10.65 13.13 7.90
CA ARG A 92 -10.46 12.19 6.79
C ARG A 92 -9.14 11.45 6.89
N LEU A 93 -8.02 12.17 7.10
CA LEU A 93 -6.70 11.54 7.24
C LEU A 93 -6.63 10.58 8.44
N LEU A 94 -7.24 10.95 9.56
CA LEU A 94 -7.30 10.08 10.75
C LEU A 94 -8.14 8.83 10.47
N LEU A 95 -9.29 8.99 9.82
CA LEU A 95 -10.16 7.89 9.45
C LEU A 95 -9.45 6.93 8.49
N ASP A 96 -8.84 7.44 7.43
CA ASP A 96 -8.10 6.66 6.44
C ASP A 96 -6.95 5.87 7.11
N LYS A 97 -6.22 6.51 8.02
CA LYS A 97 -5.12 5.86 8.74
C LYS A 97 -5.61 4.74 9.66
N ILE A 98 -6.66 4.98 10.45
CA ILE A 98 -7.22 3.99 11.37
C ILE A 98 -7.83 2.83 10.58
N THR A 99 -8.63 3.13 9.56
CA THR A 99 -9.23 2.13 8.67
C THR A 99 -8.15 1.26 8.02
N GLY A 100 -7.11 1.92 7.47
CA GLY A 100 -5.97 1.22 6.86
C GLY A 100 -5.27 0.29 7.85
N GLN A 101 -5.00 0.73 9.06
CA GLN A 101 -4.33 -0.09 10.08
C GLN A 101 -5.18 -1.28 10.53
N GLU A 102 -6.46 -1.09 10.81
CA GLU A 102 -7.38 -2.15 11.25
C GLU A 102 -7.58 -3.22 10.17
N ILE A 103 -7.73 -2.79 8.93
CA ILE A 103 -7.96 -3.69 7.80
C ILE A 103 -6.67 -4.36 7.35
N GLN A 104 -5.55 -3.64 7.29
CA GLN A 104 -4.27 -4.18 6.86
C GLN A 104 -3.77 -5.30 7.79
N LYS A 105 -3.95 -5.14 9.11
CA LYS A 105 -3.63 -6.20 10.07
C LYS A 105 -4.42 -7.49 9.80
N ARG A 106 -5.69 -7.37 9.45
CA ARG A 106 -6.55 -8.52 9.15
C ARG A 106 -6.16 -9.20 7.86
N ILE A 107 -5.99 -8.45 6.77
CA ILE A 107 -5.67 -9.00 5.45
C ILE A 107 -4.31 -9.70 5.46
N GLY A 108 -3.31 -9.16 6.15
CA GLY A 108 -1.94 -9.69 6.14
C GLY A 108 -1.80 -11.08 6.78
N SER A 109 -2.76 -11.49 7.61
CA SER A 109 -2.72 -12.78 8.33
C SER A 109 -3.91 -13.68 8.06
N ASP A 110 -4.89 -13.28 7.24
CA ASP A 110 -6.17 -13.96 7.06
C ASP A 110 -6.26 -14.67 5.69
N GLU A 111 -5.36 -15.64 5.46
CA GLU A 111 -5.44 -16.47 4.25
C GLU A 111 -6.76 -17.25 4.17
N ALA A 112 -7.28 -17.71 5.30
CA ALA A 112 -8.54 -18.43 5.37
C ALA A 112 -9.73 -17.53 4.99
N GLY A 113 -9.71 -16.28 5.43
CA GLY A 113 -10.72 -15.28 5.05
C GLY A 113 -10.69 -14.96 3.56
N LEU A 114 -9.49 -14.81 2.97
CA LEU A 114 -9.32 -14.60 1.53
C LEU A 114 -9.86 -15.79 0.72
N GLN A 115 -9.54 -17.02 1.12
CA GLN A 115 -10.05 -18.22 0.49
C GLN A 115 -11.60 -18.31 0.58
N THR A 116 -12.13 -18.10 1.77
CA THR A 116 -13.60 -18.12 2.00
C THR A 116 -14.32 -17.04 1.18
N TYR A 117 -13.73 -15.84 1.11
CA TYR A 117 -14.27 -14.74 0.33
C TYR A 117 -14.27 -15.09 -1.16
N PHE A 118 -13.17 -15.61 -1.68
CA PHE A 118 -13.05 -16.05 -3.06
C PHE A 118 -14.08 -17.12 -3.41
N GLU A 119 -14.26 -18.14 -2.56
CA GLU A 119 -15.21 -19.22 -2.81
C GLU A 119 -16.65 -18.71 -2.91
N LYS A 120 -17.03 -17.77 -2.03
CA LYS A 120 -18.38 -17.14 -2.06
C LYS A 120 -18.62 -16.29 -3.30
N HIS A 121 -17.57 -15.69 -3.85
CA HIS A 121 -17.64 -14.74 -4.98
C HIS A 121 -16.94 -15.27 -6.22
N ARG A 122 -16.79 -16.59 -6.34
CA ARG A 122 -16.06 -17.23 -7.43
C ARG A 122 -16.56 -16.83 -8.82
N SER A 123 -17.85 -16.59 -8.96
CA SER A 123 -18.47 -16.11 -10.21
C SER A 123 -17.91 -14.77 -10.69
N ASP A 124 -17.45 -13.91 -9.78
CA ASP A 124 -17.01 -12.56 -10.09
C ASP A 124 -15.57 -12.53 -10.63
N TYR A 125 -14.85 -13.64 -10.45
CA TYR A 125 -13.45 -13.81 -10.86
C TYR A 125 -13.26 -14.53 -12.18
N GLN A 126 -14.30 -14.69 -12.97
CA GLN A 126 -14.17 -15.27 -14.32
C GLN A 126 -13.28 -14.39 -15.20
N TRP A 127 -12.46 -15.04 -16.04
CA TRP A 127 -11.65 -14.36 -17.03
C TRP A 127 -12.49 -14.00 -18.26
N ARG A 128 -12.28 -12.84 -18.80
CA ARG A 128 -12.96 -12.40 -20.04
C ARG A 128 -12.70 -13.32 -21.23
N LYS A 129 -11.48 -13.90 -21.28
CA LYS A 129 -11.07 -14.90 -22.28
C LYS A 129 -10.60 -16.17 -21.59
N GLN A 130 -10.85 -17.31 -22.20
CA GLN A 130 -10.34 -18.59 -21.70
C GLN A 130 -8.82 -18.56 -21.57
N ARG A 131 -8.31 -19.17 -20.50
CA ARG A 131 -6.89 -19.42 -20.31
C ARG A 131 -6.59 -20.90 -20.46
N TYR A 132 -5.35 -21.23 -20.66
CA TYR A 132 -4.85 -22.62 -20.64
C TYR A 132 -4.10 -22.85 -19.33
N LYS A 133 -4.59 -23.77 -18.50
CA LYS A 133 -3.93 -24.21 -17.26
C LYS A 133 -3.26 -25.53 -17.53
N GLY A 134 -1.93 -25.59 -17.36
CA GLY A 134 -1.19 -26.78 -17.67
C GLY A 134 0.31 -26.56 -17.70
N ILE A 135 1.01 -27.52 -18.36
CA ILE A 135 2.45 -27.53 -18.53
C ILE A 135 2.83 -27.56 -20.00
N VAL A 136 3.80 -26.75 -20.38
CA VAL A 136 4.50 -26.80 -21.67
C VAL A 136 5.77 -27.59 -21.48
N LEU A 137 6.00 -28.59 -22.33
CA LEU A 137 7.15 -29.47 -22.30
C LEU A 137 7.98 -29.29 -23.58
N HIS A 138 9.25 -28.99 -23.44
CA HIS A 138 10.21 -28.92 -24.53
C HIS A 138 11.24 -30.01 -24.29
N GLY A 139 11.47 -30.88 -25.23
CA GLY A 139 12.38 -32.01 -25.08
C GLY A 139 13.39 -32.17 -26.20
N VAL A 140 14.46 -32.86 -25.92
CA VAL A 140 15.52 -33.16 -26.88
C VAL A 140 15.09 -34.15 -28.00
N SER A 141 13.99 -34.88 -27.78
CA SER A 141 13.42 -35.79 -28.78
C SER A 141 11.91 -35.96 -28.65
N LYS A 142 11.24 -36.27 -29.76
CA LYS A 142 9.81 -36.58 -29.83
C LYS A 142 9.41 -37.72 -28.87
N ARG A 143 10.27 -38.73 -28.75
CA ARG A 143 10.02 -39.88 -27.90
C ARG A 143 9.95 -39.47 -26.42
N ILE A 144 10.93 -38.69 -25.96
CA ILE A 144 11.00 -38.21 -24.57
C ILE A 144 9.79 -37.34 -24.20
N VAL A 145 9.42 -36.41 -25.06
CA VAL A 145 8.24 -35.58 -24.83
C VAL A 145 6.95 -36.40 -24.76
N LYS A 146 6.80 -37.40 -25.64
CA LYS A 146 5.65 -38.30 -25.62
C LYS A 146 5.59 -39.15 -24.34
N GLN A 147 6.74 -39.66 -23.88
CA GLN A 147 6.85 -40.42 -22.64
C GLN A 147 6.52 -39.54 -21.42
N ALA A 148 7.08 -38.32 -21.33
CA ALA A 148 6.81 -37.41 -20.28
C ALA A 148 5.32 -37.01 -20.22
N ARG A 149 4.72 -36.68 -21.36
CA ARG A 149 3.30 -36.37 -21.42
C ARG A 149 2.39 -37.52 -20.97
N LYS A 150 2.75 -38.76 -21.33
CA LYS A 150 2.02 -39.96 -20.89
C LYS A 150 2.17 -40.18 -19.38
N PHE A 151 3.38 -40.00 -18.85
CA PHE A 151 3.69 -40.15 -17.43
C PHE A 151 2.95 -39.11 -16.58
N LEU A 152 3.02 -37.83 -16.97
CA LEU A 152 2.37 -36.75 -16.23
C LEU A 152 0.85 -36.87 -16.20
N LYS A 153 0.22 -37.48 -17.21
CA LYS A 153 -1.23 -37.70 -17.21
C LYS A 153 -1.74 -38.58 -16.06
N SER A 154 -0.86 -39.43 -15.50
CA SER A 154 -1.20 -40.30 -14.36
C SER A 154 -0.92 -39.67 -12.99
N LEU A 155 -0.40 -38.43 -12.97
CA LEU A 155 -0.02 -37.71 -11.75
C LEU A 155 -0.90 -36.46 -11.54
N PRO A 156 -1.09 -36.05 -10.29
CA PRO A 156 -1.67 -34.73 -9.95
C PRO A 156 -0.85 -33.59 -10.55
N GLU A 157 -1.53 -32.47 -10.89
CA GLU A 157 -0.88 -31.31 -11.50
C GLU A 157 0.26 -30.73 -10.61
N GLU A 158 0.11 -30.80 -9.29
CA GLU A 158 1.08 -30.32 -8.31
C GLU A 158 2.42 -31.05 -8.37
N GLU A 159 2.41 -32.32 -8.77
CA GLU A 159 3.58 -33.16 -8.83
C GLU A 159 4.35 -33.07 -10.17
N TRP A 160 3.80 -32.45 -11.18
CA TRP A 160 4.36 -32.47 -12.53
C TRP A 160 5.78 -31.92 -12.62
N LYS A 161 6.09 -30.83 -11.95
CA LYS A 161 7.46 -30.26 -11.96
C LYS A 161 8.49 -31.18 -11.33
N ASP A 162 8.16 -31.76 -10.18
CA ASP A 162 9.05 -32.67 -9.48
C ASP A 162 9.20 -33.97 -10.23
N ALA A 163 8.15 -34.50 -10.84
CA ALA A 163 8.19 -35.69 -11.69
C ALA A 163 9.12 -35.51 -12.90
N ILE A 164 9.08 -34.33 -13.57
CA ILE A 164 10.03 -34.03 -14.66
C ILE A 164 11.45 -33.97 -14.14
N ARG A 165 11.69 -33.27 -13.03
CA ARG A 165 13.01 -33.10 -12.43
C ARG A 165 13.63 -34.45 -12.05
N LEU A 166 12.86 -35.32 -11.41
CA LEU A 166 13.35 -36.59 -10.85
C LEU A 166 13.44 -37.70 -11.88
N THR A 167 12.56 -37.69 -12.91
CA THR A 167 12.49 -38.81 -13.87
C THR A 167 13.27 -38.55 -15.17
N PHE A 168 13.16 -37.30 -15.69
CA PHE A 168 13.73 -36.99 -17.01
C PHE A 168 14.99 -36.13 -16.94
N ASN A 169 15.22 -35.43 -15.82
CA ASN A 169 16.34 -34.53 -15.64
C ASN A 169 17.27 -34.94 -14.49
N ALA A 170 17.19 -36.20 -14.03
CA ALA A 170 18.08 -36.72 -12.97
C ALA A 170 19.54 -36.97 -13.45
N GLY A 171 19.77 -37.02 -14.76
CA GLY A 171 21.09 -37.20 -15.35
C GLY A 171 21.92 -35.92 -15.45
N ALA A 172 23.16 -36.06 -15.96
CA ALA A 172 24.10 -34.95 -16.14
C ALA A 172 23.59 -33.83 -17.08
N GLN A 173 22.71 -34.15 -18.01
CA GLN A 173 22.11 -33.21 -18.93
C GLN A 173 20.57 -33.29 -18.86
N PRO A 174 19.88 -32.16 -18.69
CA PRO A 174 18.44 -32.14 -18.70
C PRO A 174 17.87 -32.52 -20.08
N GLN A 175 16.87 -33.39 -20.09
CA GLN A 175 16.25 -33.88 -21.33
C GLN A 175 14.94 -33.13 -21.64
N ILE A 176 14.35 -32.45 -20.64
CA ILE A 176 13.10 -31.73 -20.77
C ILE A 176 13.23 -30.39 -20.05
N GLN A 177 12.88 -29.30 -20.73
CA GLN A 177 12.56 -28.03 -20.12
C GLN A 177 11.03 -27.94 -20.01
N ALA A 178 10.55 -27.53 -18.84
CA ALA A 178 9.11 -27.48 -18.57
C ALA A 178 8.70 -26.14 -17.95
N GLU A 179 7.58 -25.60 -18.43
CA GLU A 179 6.96 -24.40 -17.88
C GLU A 179 5.50 -24.71 -17.52
N GLN A 180 5.15 -24.59 -16.25
CA GLN A 180 3.80 -24.85 -15.74
C GLN A 180 3.16 -23.56 -15.25
N GLY A 181 1.91 -23.32 -15.69
CA GLY A 181 1.18 -22.11 -15.33
C GLY A 181 -0.24 -22.04 -15.90
N THR A 182 -0.84 -20.87 -15.73
CA THR A 182 -2.13 -20.51 -16.32
C THR A 182 -1.89 -19.39 -17.33
N PHE A 183 -1.92 -19.75 -18.62
CA PHE A 183 -1.54 -18.90 -19.73
C PHE A 183 -2.76 -18.25 -20.37
N ALA A 184 -2.75 -16.93 -20.54
CA ALA A 184 -3.63 -16.24 -21.45
C ALA A 184 -3.06 -16.25 -22.88
N SER A 185 -3.86 -15.95 -23.87
CA SER A 185 -3.36 -15.72 -25.23
C SER A 185 -2.38 -14.54 -25.23
N GLY A 186 -1.17 -14.77 -25.73
CA GLY A 186 -0.06 -13.83 -25.73
C GLY A 186 1.00 -14.07 -24.64
N ASP A 187 0.72 -14.92 -23.62
CA ASP A 187 1.65 -15.16 -22.51
C ASP A 187 2.77 -16.14 -22.91
N ASN A 188 2.47 -17.13 -23.78
CA ASN A 188 3.43 -18.13 -24.21
C ASN A 188 3.18 -18.52 -25.67
N VAL A 189 4.17 -18.31 -26.52
CA VAL A 189 4.07 -18.53 -27.97
C VAL A 189 3.73 -19.97 -28.35
N TYR A 190 4.17 -20.96 -27.56
CA TYR A 190 3.90 -22.38 -27.81
C TYR A 190 2.48 -22.78 -27.39
N VAL A 191 1.95 -22.14 -26.34
CA VAL A 191 0.55 -22.30 -25.95
C VAL A 191 -0.36 -21.63 -27.00
N ASP A 192 0.05 -20.45 -27.49
CA ASP A 192 -0.69 -19.77 -28.56
C ASP A 192 -0.76 -20.64 -29.82
N ASP A 193 0.34 -21.22 -30.25
CA ASP A 193 0.39 -22.12 -31.41
C ASP A 193 -0.46 -23.38 -31.16
N LEU A 194 -0.15 -24.16 -30.14
CA LEU A 194 -0.69 -25.51 -29.95
C LEU A 194 -2.11 -25.54 -29.37
N VAL A 195 -2.55 -24.49 -28.66
CA VAL A 195 -3.83 -24.46 -27.95
C VAL A 195 -4.80 -23.41 -28.49
N PHE A 196 -4.30 -22.20 -28.76
CA PHE A 196 -5.13 -21.07 -29.18
C PHE A 196 -5.16 -20.87 -30.69
N LYS A 197 -4.41 -21.70 -31.46
CA LYS A 197 -4.30 -21.64 -32.93
C LYS A 197 -3.78 -20.27 -33.40
N GLY A 198 -2.75 -19.77 -32.71
CA GLY A 198 -2.04 -18.57 -33.07
C GLY A 198 -1.03 -18.79 -34.19
N LYS A 199 0.03 -17.97 -34.19
CA LYS A 199 1.14 -18.13 -35.14
C LYS A 199 2.02 -19.33 -34.73
N ASP A 200 2.57 -20.01 -35.74
CA ASP A 200 3.51 -21.12 -35.54
C ASP A 200 4.71 -20.63 -34.70
N ALA A 201 5.02 -21.36 -33.64
CA ALA A 201 6.15 -21.06 -32.77
C ALA A 201 7.41 -21.70 -33.30
N ALA A 202 8.52 -20.93 -33.37
CA ALA A 202 9.81 -21.46 -33.74
C ALA A 202 10.30 -22.50 -32.73
N PRO A 203 10.86 -23.68 -33.17
CA PRO A 203 11.40 -24.67 -32.25
C PRO A 203 12.52 -24.10 -31.38
N MET A 204 12.55 -24.47 -30.11
CA MET A 204 13.63 -24.11 -29.20
C MET A 204 14.93 -24.81 -29.61
N VAL A 205 16.07 -24.10 -29.67
CA VAL A 205 17.33 -24.60 -30.20
C VAL A 205 17.80 -25.89 -29.50
N SER A 206 17.77 -25.91 -28.17
CA SER A 206 18.22 -27.07 -27.37
C SER A 206 17.16 -28.15 -27.15
N PHE A 207 15.87 -27.78 -27.27
CA PHE A 207 14.72 -28.66 -27.01
C PHE A 207 13.65 -28.47 -28.10
N PRO A 208 13.91 -28.96 -29.32
CA PRO A 208 13.11 -28.59 -30.49
C PRO A 208 11.71 -29.23 -30.54
N PHE A 209 11.43 -30.19 -29.65
CA PHE A 209 10.13 -30.87 -29.65
C PHE A 209 9.28 -30.39 -28.49
N THR A 210 8.13 -29.76 -28.85
CA THR A 210 7.22 -29.17 -27.87
C THR A 210 5.89 -29.95 -27.81
N ALA A 211 5.38 -30.10 -26.60
CA ALA A 211 4.01 -30.55 -26.35
C ALA A 211 3.43 -29.86 -25.14
N VAL A 212 2.10 -29.82 -25.06
CA VAL A 212 1.36 -29.25 -23.92
C VAL A 212 0.49 -30.34 -23.28
N LEU A 213 0.31 -30.22 -21.97
CA LEU A 213 -0.60 -31.03 -21.18
C LEU A 213 -1.38 -30.14 -20.22
N GLY A 214 -2.69 -30.20 -20.29
CA GLY A 214 -3.56 -29.34 -19.44
C GLY A 214 -4.94 -29.18 -20.05
N LYS A 215 -5.67 -28.16 -19.61
CA LYS A 215 -7.05 -27.88 -20.01
C LYS A 215 -7.29 -26.37 -20.18
N LYS A 216 -8.26 -26.03 -21.02
CA LYS A 216 -8.78 -24.65 -21.09
C LYS A 216 -9.69 -24.40 -19.91
N VAL A 217 -9.50 -23.26 -19.24
CA VAL A 217 -10.25 -22.84 -18.05
C VAL A 217 -10.82 -21.44 -18.24
N LYS A 218 -12.01 -21.19 -17.67
CA LYS A 218 -12.71 -19.89 -17.74
C LYS A 218 -12.61 -19.09 -16.43
N ALA A 219 -12.31 -19.77 -15.34
CA ALA A 219 -12.21 -19.18 -14.02
C ALA A 219 -11.01 -19.75 -13.26
N PRO A 220 -10.44 -19.01 -12.29
CA PRO A 220 -9.42 -19.53 -11.42
C PRO A 220 -9.96 -20.61 -10.49
N ASP A 221 -9.12 -21.60 -10.18
CA ASP A 221 -9.42 -22.63 -9.19
C ASP A 221 -9.01 -22.21 -7.79
N ASP A 222 -7.98 -21.35 -7.69
CA ASP A 222 -7.40 -20.86 -6.45
C ASP A 222 -7.37 -19.32 -6.46
N TYR A 223 -7.64 -18.68 -5.30
CA TYR A 223 -7.61 -17.21 -5.18
C TYR A 223 -6.24 -16.62 -5.51
N ARG A 224 -5.17 -17.40 -5.34
CA ARG A 224 -3.79 -16.96 -5.63
C ARG A 224 -3.58 -16.62 -7.10
N GLU A 225 -4.36 -17.22 -8.00
CA GLU A 225 -4.32 -16.91 -9.45
C GLU A 225 -4.87 -15.51 -9.79
N VAL A 226 -5.64 -14.92 -8.86
CA VAL A 226 -6.25 -13.58 -8.96
C VAL A 226 -6.11 -12.79 -7.67
N LYS A 227 -5.01 -13.04 -6.94
CA LYS A 227 -4.77 -12.57 -5.57
C LYS A 227 -5.02 -11.07 -5.39
N ASP A 228 -4.50 -10.24 -6.28
CA ASP A 228 -4.60 -8.78 -6.15
C ASP A 228 -6.05 -8.30 -6.21
N ARG A 229 -6.87 -8.93 -7.06
CA ARG A 229 -8.29 -8.62 -7.15
C ARG A 229 -9.02 -9.06 -5.89
N VAL A 230 -8.79 -10.30 -5.46
CA VAL A 230 -9.43 -10.86 -4.25
C VAL A 230 -9.07 -10.05 -3.01
N VAL A 231 -7.80 -9.68 -2.84
CA VAL A 231 -7.33 -8.84 -1.73
C VAL A 231 -8.02 -7.49 -1.74
N THR A 232 -8.17 -6.86 -2.92
CA THR A 232 -8.82 -5.56 -3.05
C THR A 232 -10.32 -5.65 -2.69
N ASP A 233 -11.02 -6.65 -3.23
CA ASP A 233 -12.45 -6.83 -3.00
C ASP A 233 -12.73 -7.25 -1.54
N TYR A 234 -11.89 -8.11 -0.97
CA TYR A 234 -11.97 -8.49 0.44
C TYR A 234 -11.72 -7.31 1.39
N ARG A 235 -10.74 -6.45 1.06
CA ARG A 235 -10.53 -5.18 1.77
C ARG A 235 -11.80 -4.34 1.81
N ASN A 236 -12.41 -4.12 0.65
CA ASN A 236 -13.64 -3.33 0.52
C ASN A 236 -14.80 -3.96 1.33
N CYS A 237 -14.87 -5.29 1.36
CA CYS A 237 -15.86 -6.02 2.16
C CYS A 237 -15.63 -5.81 3.66
N LEU A 238 -14.39 -5.95 4.15
CA LEU A 238 -14.03 -5.74 5.54
C LEU A 238 -14.28 -4.30 5.99
N GLU A 239 -13.99 -3.33 5.12
CA GLU A 239 -14.25 -1.91 5.38
C GLU A 239 -15.74 -1.63 5.56
N LYS A 240 -16.58 -2.12 4.64
CA LYS A 240 -18.04 -2.02 4.77
C LYS A 240 -18.56 -2.66 6.05
N GLN A 241 -18.07 -3.84 6.40
CA GLN A 241 -18.45 -4.53 7.64
C GLN A 241 -18.01 -3.74 8.88
N TRP A 242 -16.82 -3.16 8.86
CA TRP A 242 -16.30 -2.35 9.95
C TRP A 242 -17.14 -1.07 10.14
N ILE A 243 -17.45 -0.35 9.07
CA ILE A 243 -18.32 0.85 9.10
C ILE A 243 -19.73 0.48 9.61
N THR A 244 -20.28 -0.63 9.12
CA THR A 244 -21.60 -1.10 9.58
C THR A 244 -21.60 -1.39 11.08
N ARG A 245 -20.56 -2.06 11.57
CA ARG A 245 -20.39 -2.34 13.00
C ARG A 245 -20.28 -1.08 13.83
N LEU A 246 -19.49 -0.09 13.38
CA LEU A 246 -19.37 1.21 14.04
C LEU A 246 -20.72 1.92 14.11
N ARG A 247 -21.48 1.95 13.02
CA ARG A 247 -22.82 2.56 12.98
C ARG A 247 -23.81 1.88 13.92
N THR A 248 -23.73 0.56 14.05
CA THR A 248 -24.61 -0.22 14.93
C THR A 248 -24.24 -0.02 16.42
N SER A 249 -22.95 0.17 16.72
CA SER A 249 -22.48 0.40 18.09
C SER A 249 -22.61 1.85 18.55
N ALA A 250 -22.72 2.81 17.63
CA ALA A 250 -22.83 4.22 17.93
C ALA A 250 -24.32 4.64 18.00
N LYS A 251 -24.65 5.45 19.03
CA LYS A 251 -25.94 6.14 19.06
C LYS A 251 -25.89 7.34 18.14
N VAL A 252 -26.55 7.27 16.99
CA VAL A 252 -26.61 8.36 16.01
C VAL A 252 -27.95 9.06 16.14
N GLU A 253 -27.92 10.32 16.53
CA GLU A 253 -29.09 11.22 16.56
C GLU A 253 -28.94 12.25 15.45
N ILE A 254 -29.92 12.30 14.54
CA ILE A 254 -29.94 13.27 13.45
C ILE A 254 -30.92 14.39 13.83
N ASN A 255 -30.41 15.62 13.92
CA ASN A 255 -31.27 16.78 14.10
C ASN A 255 -31.98 17.11 12.78
N GLN A 256 -33.24 16.70 12.66
CA GLN A 256 -34.05 16.85 11.46
C GLN A 256 -34.33 18.33 11.12
N GLU A 257 -34.40 19.22 12.10
CA GLU A 257 -34.61 20.64 11.87
C GLU A 257 -33.40 21.29 11.17
N VAL A 258 -32.19 20.92 11.63
CA VAL A 258 -30.95 21.39 11.01
C VAL A 258 -30.79 20.77 9.62
N LEU A 259 -31.13 19.47 9.45
CA LEU A 259 -31.01 18.80 8.15
C LEU A 259 -31.90 19.47 7.07
N LYS A 260 -33.09 19.95 7.42
CA LYS A 260 -33.97 20.66 6.49
C LYS A 260 -33.35 21.97 5.97
N THR A 261 -32.47 22.61 6.75
CA THR A 261 -31.81 23.84 6.33
C THR A 261 -30.67 23.65 5.35
N VAL A 262 -30.09 22.46 5.30
CA VAL A 262 -28.93 22.11 4.42
C VAL A 262 -29.35 21.93 2.97
N ASN A 263 -30.59 21.52 2.72
CA ASN A 263 -31.11 21.22 1.36
C ASN A 263 -31.71 22.43 0.63
N ASN A 264 -31.56 23.65 1.18
CA ASN A 264 -32.14 24.88 0.61
C ASN A 264 -31.08 25.74 -0.12
N HIS A 265 -30.01 25.16 -0.63
CA HIS A 265 -29.02 25.86 -1.46
C HIS A 265 -28.90 25.22 -2.85
#